data_5034fa662533edbfc856de1aeaf07437
#
_entry.id   5034fa662533edbfc856de1aeaf07437
#
_cell.length_a   1.000
_cell.length_b   1.000
_cell.length_c   1.000
_cell.angle_alpha   90.00
_cell.angle_beta   90.00
_cell.angle_gamma   90.00
#
_symmetry.space_group_name_H-M   'P 1'
#
loop_
_entity.id
_entity.type
_entity.pdbx_description
1 polymer ?
#
loop_
_entity_poly.entity_id
_entity_poly.type
_entity_poly.pdbx_seq_one_letter_code
_entity_poly.pdbx_strand_id
1 'polypeptide(L)'
;MLKDIQVQGQKDTRSGFGDGIFEIAQENPNVVALTADLAGSLKLNAFIKAFPERFFQVGIAEANMMGIAAGLTIGGKIPYTTTFANFSTGRVYDQIRQSIAYSGKNVKICASHAGLTLGEDGATHQILEDIGLMKMLPGMTVIVPCDYNQTKAATKAIASYEGPVYLRFGRPVWPIFTDPAEPFTIGKAQQFSEGSDVSIFACGHMVWKAIEAGRILEDQGLTVDLFNLHTIKPFDTEAVIRSLQKTGCAVTVEEHNVIGG
;
A
#
# COMPACT_ATOMS: atom_id res chain seq x y z
N MET A 1 16.96 10.90 15.80
CA MET A 1 17.32 11.69 14.59
C MET A 1 17.18 10.80 13.37
N LEU A 2 16.97 11.36 12.18
CA LEU A 2 16.87 10.58 10.93
C LEU A 2 18.17 9.84 10.59
N LYS A 3 19.30 10.32 11.08
CA LYS A 3 20.61 9.66 10.94
C LYS A 3 20.70 8.30 11.64
N ASP A 4 19.88 8.06 12.64
CA ASP A 4 19.89 6.80 13.41
C ASP A 4 19.12 5.68 12.70
N ILE A 5 18.32 6.02 11.68
CA ILE A 5 17.58 5.03 10.90
C ILE A 5 18.56 4.23 10.04
N GLN A 6 18.67 2.93 10.32
CA GLN A 6 19.57 2.01 9.63
C GLN A 6 18.86 1.23 8.54
N VAL A 7 19.53 1.06 7.40
CA VAL A 7 19.08 0.15 6.34
C VAL A 7 19.43 -1.28 6.75
N GLN A 8 18.43 -2.13 6.92
CA GLN A 8 18.57 -3.55 7.33
C GLN A 8 18.82 -4.48 6.14
N GLY A 9 18.73 -3.96 4.92
CA GLY A 9 18.88 -4.69 3.67
C GLY A 9 18.07 -4.05 2.55
N GLN A 10 17.93 -4.77 1.45
CA GLN A 10 17.14 -4.31 0.29
C GLN A 10 16.23 -5.43 -0.21
N LYS A 11 14.95 -5.17 -0.37
CA LYS A 11 13.97 -6.11 -0.93
C LYS A 11 12.79 -5.37 -1.51
N ASP A 12 12.17 -5.92 -2.55
CA ASP A 12 10.98 -5.29 -3.15
C ASP A 12 9.73 -5.48 -2.26
N THR A 13 8.84 -4.50 -2.28
CA THR A 13 7.59 -4.52 -1.52
C THR A 13 6.64 -5.62 -1.95
N ARG A 14 6.72 -6.10 -3.21
CA ARG A 14 5.96 -7.26 -3.69
C ARG A 14 6.31 -8.53 -2.93
N SER A 15 7.59 -8.70 -2.57
CA SER A 15 8.03 -9.81 -1.72
C SER A 15 7.43 -9.70 -0.32
N GLY A 16 7.31 -8.48 0.23
CA GLY A 16 6.58 -8.24 1.48
C GLY A 16 5.12 -8.66 1.40
N PHE A 17 4.45 -8.31 0.31
CA PHE A 17 3.09 -8.76 0.03
C PHE A 17 3.00 -10.29 -0.10
N GLY A 18 3.86 -10.92 -0.91
CA GLY A 18 3.85 -12.36 -1.12
C GLY A 18 4.10 -13.17 0.16
N ASP A 19 5.05 -12.73 0.99
CA ASP A 19 5.33 -13.36 2.28
C ASP A 19 4.16 -13.12 3.27
N GLY A 20 3.58 -11.91 3.28
CA GLY A 20 2.45 -11.55 4.14
C GLY A 20 1.17 -12.34 3.83
N ILE A 21 0.80 -12.47 2.55
CA ILE A 21 -0.39 -13.23 2.17
C ILE A 21 -0.20 -14.74 2.42
N PHE A 22 1.00 -15.25 2.23
CA PHE A 22 1.31 -16.64 2.54
C PHE A 22 1.16 -16.93 4.03
N GLU A 23 1.75 -16.11 4.89
CA GLU A 23 1.67 -16.28 6.35
C GLU A 23 0.23 -16.18 6.85
N ILE A 24 -0.51 -15.13 6.46
CA ILE A 24 -1.89 -14.98 6.95
C ILE A 24 -2.82 -16.07 6.41
N ALA A 25 -2.53 -16.65 5.25
CA ALA A 25 -3.30 -17.77 4.73
C ALA A 25 -3.08 -19.08 5.51
N GLN A 26 -1.94 -19.24 6.17
CA GLN A 26 -1.71 -20.35 7.10
C GLN A 26 -2.58 -20.23 8.36
N GLU A 27 -2.83 -19.00 8.81
CA GLU A 27 -3.59 -18.69 10.02
C GLU A 27 -5.11 -18.60 9.75
N ASN A 28 -5.50 -18.17 8.53
CA ASN A 28 -6.91 -17.91 8.19
C ASN A 28 -7.33 -18.63 6.90
N PRO A 29 -8.15 -19.71 6.99
CA PRO A 29 -8.59 -20.48 5.83
C PRO A 29 -9.57 -19.74 4.91
N ASN A 30 -10.07 -18.58 5.31
CA ASN A 30 -10.95 -17.75 4.47
C ASN A 30 -10.18 -16.83 3.52
N VAL A 31 -8.89 -16.66 3.71
CA VAL A 31 -8.02 -15.91 2.78
C VAL A 31 -7.89 -16.68 1.47
N VAL A 32 -8.28 -16.03 0.37
CA VAL A 32 -8.16 -16.54 -1.00
C VAL A 32 -7.47 -15.50 -1.88
N ALA A 33 -6.73 -15.94 -2.88
CA ALA A 33 -6.02 -15.06 -3.82
C ALA A 33 -6.57 -15.20 -5.23
N LEU A 34 -6.77 -14.05 -5.90
CA LEU A 34 -7.16 -13.98 -7.31
C LEU A 34 -6.10 -13.20 -8.08
N THR A 35 -5.80 -13.61 -9.31
CA THR A 35 -4.90 -12.87 -10.18
C THR A 35 -5.38 -12.84 -11.62
N ALA A 36 -5.02 -11.74 -12.32
CA ALA A 36 -5.23 -11.58 -13.76
C ALA A 36 -3.90 -11.80 -14.51
N ASP A 37 -3.46 -13.06 -14.56
CA ASP A 37 -2.26 -13.57 -15.25
C ASP A 37 -0.92 -12.95 -14.81
N LEU A 38 -0.81 -12.52 -13.55
CA LEU A 38 0.38 -11.88 -13.00
C LEU A 38 0.91 -12.53 -11.70
N ALA A 39 0.61 -13.81 -11.47
CA ALA A 39 0.94 -14.53 -10.24
C ALA A 39 2.43 -14.43 -9.82
N GLY A 40 3.34 -14.62 -10.77
CA GLY A 40 4.79 -14.54 -10.53
C GLY A 40 5.25 -13.11 -10.20
N SER A 41 4.70 -12.11 -10.90
CA SER A 41 5.01 -10.69 -10.67
C SER A 41 4.57 -10.23 -9.28
N LEU A 42 3.48 -10.78 -8.76
CA LEU A 42 2.93 -10.49 -7.42
C LEU A 42 3.46 -11.43 -6.32
N LYS A 43 4.46 -12.27 -6.62
CA LYS A 43 5.11 -13.17 -5.65
C LYS A 43 4.17 -14.19 -5.00
N LEU A 44 3.14 -14.65 -5.71
CA LEU A 44 2.15 -15.60 -5.18
C LEU A 44 2.59 -17.08 -5.21
N ASN A 45 3.78 -17.40 -5.70
CA ASN A 45 4.22 -18.79 -5.93
C ASN A 45 4.14 -19.66 -4.68
N ALA A 46 4.53 -19.13 -3.50
CA ALA A 46 4.45 -19.87 -2.23
C ALA A 46 2.99 -20.15 -1.84
N PHE A 47 2.11 -19.16 -1.98
CA PHE A 47 0.68 -19.30 -1.74
C PHE A 47 0.05 -20.35 -2.65
N ILE A 48 0.31 -20.29 -3.95
CA ILE A 48 -0.22 -21.23 -4.96
C ILE A 48 0.20 -22.65 -4.65
N LYS A 49 1.48 -22.85 -4.29
CA LYS A 49 2.01 -24.17 -3.96
C LYS A 49 1.37 -24.79 -2.71
N ALA A 50 1.11 -23.95 -1.69
CA ALA A 50 0.59 -24.42 -0.41
C ALA A 50 -0.95 -24.53 -0.40
N PHE A 51 -1.66 -23.70 -1.16
CA PHE A 51 -3.11 -23.56 -1.12
C PHE A 51 -3.72 -23.46 -2.53
N PRO A 52 -3.50 -24.46 -3.41
CA PRO A 52 -3.96 -24.40 -4.80
C PRO A 52 -5.49 -24.27 -4.92
N GLU A 53 -6.26 -24.81 -3.97
CA GLU A 53 -7.73 -24.74 -3.93
C GLU A 53 -8.26 -23.37 -3.50
N ARG A 54 -7.38 -22.47 -3.03
CA ARG A 54 -7.71 -21.10 -2.62
C ARG A 54 -7.14 -20.04 -3.57
N PHE A 55 -6.62 -20.48 -4.71
CA PHE A 55 -6.05 -19.62 -5.74
C PHE A 55 -6.89 -19.65 -7.01
N PHE A 56 -7.22 -18.48 -7.55
CA PHE A 56 -8.04 -18.32 -8.74
C PHE A 56 -7.30 -17.50 -9.80
N GLN A 57 -6.93 -18.14 -10.90
CA GLN A 57 -6.44 -17.49 -12.10
C GLN A 57 -7.62 -17.17 -13.02
N VAL A 58 -7.85 -15.90 -13.29
CA VAL A 58 -9.01 -15.45 -14.10
C VAL A 58 -8.62 -15.03 -15.54
N GLY A 59 -7.37 -15.18 -15.91
CA GLY A 59 -6.85 -14.64 -17.16
C GLY A 59 -6.70 -13.11 -17.12
N ILE A 60 -6.43 -12.48 -18.27
CA ILE A 60 -6.33 -11.02 -18.40
C ILE A 60 -7.76 -10.44 -18.43
N ALA A 61 -8.45 -10.52 -17.31
CA ALA A 61 -9.86 -10.16 -17.14
C ALA A 61 -10.12 -9.50 -15.78
N GLU A 62 -9.48 -8.35 -15.53
CA GLU A 62 -9.48 -7.67 -14.24
C GLU A 62 -10.91 -7.24 -13.80
N ALA A 63 -11.76 -6.84 -14.74
CA ALA A 63 -13.15 -6.51 -14.43
C ALA A 63 -13.92 -7.73 -13.88
N ASN A 64 -13.72 -8.90 -14.50
CA ASN A 64 -14.28 -10.17 -14.04
C ASN A 64 -13.70 -10.56 -12.66
N MET A 65 -12.37 -10.35 -12.46
CA MET A 65 -11.72 -10.59 -11.17
C MET A 65 -12.39 -9.82 -10.03
N MET A 66 -12.72 -8.55 -10.22
CA MET A 66 -13.39 -7.72 -9.21
C MET A 66 -14.80 -8.24 -8.91
N GLY A 67 -15.56 -8.68 -9.93
CA GLY A 67 -16.87 -9.28 -9.76
C GLY A 67 -16.82 -10.62 -9.00
N ILE A 68 -15.88 -11.50 -9.35
CA ILE A 68 -15.66 -12.78 -8.66
C ILE A 68 -15.27 -12.53 -7.19
N ALA A 69 -14.35 -11.60 -6.94
CA ALA A 69 -13.94 -11.25 -5.58
C ALA A 69 -15.11 -10.76 -4.74
N ALA A 70 -15.94 -9.85 -5.28
CA ALA A 70 -17.13 -9.39 -4.58
C ALA A 70 -18.10 -10.56 -4.26
N GLY A 71 -18.29 -11.48 -5.19
CA GLY A 71 -19.10 -12.68 -4.98
C GLY A 71 -18.57 -13.61 -3.89
N LEU A 72 -17.25 -13.84 -3.85
CA LEU A 72 -16.60 -14.69 -2.84
C LEU A 72 -16.81 -14.19 -1.40
N THR A 73 -16.95 -12.87 -1.21
CA THR A 73 -17.24 -12.30 0.12
C THR A 73 -18.62 -12.72 0.65
N ILE A 74 -19.58 -13.01 -0.22
CA ILE A 74 -20.93 -13.49 0.17
C ILE A 74 -20.82 -14.87 0.84
N GLY A 75 -19.85 -15.68 0.39
CA GLY A 75 -19.51 -16.98 0.99
C GLY A 75 -18.55 -16.89 2.19
N GLY A 76 -18.34 -15.70 2.76
CA GLY A 76 -17.46 -15.48 3.93
C GLY A 76 -15.96 -15.55 3.61
N LYS A 77 -15.56 -15.49 2.34
CA LYS A 77 -14.14 -15.44 1.97
C LYS A 77 -13.59 -14.02 2.06
N ILE A 78 -12.27 -13.94 2.24
CA ILE A 78 -11.50 -12.69 2.25
C ILE A 78 -10.62 -12.69 1.00
N PRO A 79 -11.13 -12.20 -0.13
CA PRO A 79 -10.41 -12.24 -1.40
C PRO A 79 -9.37 -11.12 -1.48
N TYR A 80 -8.14 -11.51 -1.83
CA TYR A 80 -7.03 -10.66 -2.22
C TYR A 80 -6.93 -10.68 -3.75
N THR A 81 -7.38 -9.62 -4.41
CA THR A 81 -7.20 -9.46 -5.86
C THR A 81 -5.82 -8.90 -6.16
N THR A 82 -5.13 -9.44 -7.15
CA THR A 82 -3.73 -9.11 -7.41
C THR A 82 -3.47 -8.85 -8.90
N THR A 83 -3.07 -7.62 -9.21
CA THR A 83 -2.60 -7.21 -10.55
C THR A 83 -1.78 -5.90 -10.42
N PHE A 84 -1.39 -5.28 -11.54
CA PHE A 84 -0.72 -3.98 -11.49
C PHE A 84 -1.70 -2.86 -11.13
N ALA A 85 -1.21 -1.80 -10.51
CA ALA A 85 -2.03 -0.71 -10.00
C ALA A 85 -2.88 -0.05 -11.10
N ASN A 86 -2.32 0.15 -12.29
CA ASN A 86 -3.05 0.66 -13.43
C ASN A 86 -4.25 -0.24 -13.82
N PHE A 87 -4.05 -1.55 -13.76
CA PHE A 87 -5.08 -2.52 -14.16
C PHE A 87 -6.10 -2.80 -13.06
N SER A 88 -5.72 -2.61 -11.78
CA SER A 88 -6.62 -2.77 -10.63
C SER A 88 -7.39 -1.51 -10.25
N THR A 89 -7.22 -0.39 -10.96
CA THR A 89 -7.91 0.87 -10.64
C THR A 89 -8.61 1.49 -11.84
N GLY A 90 -7.90 2.15 -12.74
CA GLY A 90 -8.52 2.90 -13.83
C GLY A 90 -9.41 2.07 -14.75
N ARG A 91 -8.90 0.92 -15.20
CA ARG A 91 -9.58 -0.01 -16.13
C ARG A 91 -10.84 -0.64 -15.56
N VAL A 92 -10.93 -0.79 -14.22
CA VAL A 92 -11.99 -1.53 -13.52
C VAL A 92 -12.71 -0.67 -12.47
N TYR A 93 -12.61 0.64 -12.60
CA TYR A 93 -13.13 1.57 -11.60
C TYR A 93 -14.62 1.39 -11.33
N ASP A 94 -15.42 1.18 -12.37
CA ASP A 94 -16.87 0.97 -12.20
C ASP A 94 -17.19 -0.32 -11.44
N GLN A 95 -16.49 -1.42 -11.73
CA GLN A 95 -16.66 -2.68 -10.99
C GLN A 95 -16.30 -2.53 -9.53
N ILE A 96 -15.21 -1.82 -9.21
CA ILE A 96 -14.83 -1.53 -7.82
C ILE A 96 -15.90 -0.67 -7.16
N ARG A 97 -16.32 0.41 -7.84
CA ARG A 97 -17.33 1.32 -7.32
C ARG A 97 -18.62 0.62 -6.99
N GLN A 98 -19.19 -0.15 -7.94
CA GLN A 98 -20.51 -0.77 -7.81
C GLN A 98 -20.47 -2.05 -6.95
N SER A 99 -19.59 -2.98 -7.33
CA SER A 99 -19.62 -4.33 -6.76
C SER A 99 -18.88 -4.43 -5.42
N ILE A 100 -17.95 -3.53 -5.14
CA ILE A 100 -17.09 -3.61 -3.94
C ILE A 100 -17.41 -2.46 -2.98
N ALA A 101 -17.14 -1.20 -3.36
CA ALA A 101 -17.23 -0.07 -2.44
C ALA A 101 -18.68 0.24 -2.06
N TYR A 102 -19.57 0.45 -3.04
CA TYR A 102 -21.00 0.71 -2.78
C TYR A 102 -21.68 -0.42 -2.04
N SER A 103 -21.33 -1.66 -2.36
CA SER A 103 -21.88 -2.86 -1.73
C SER A 103 -21.20 -3.23 -0.40
N GLY A 104 -20.21 -2.46 0.06
CA GLY A 104 -19.49 -2.69 1.33
C GLY A 104 -18.79 -4.05 1.41
N LYS A 105 -18.25 -4.57 0.29
CA LYS A 105 -17.67 -5.92 0.23
C LYS A 105 -16.24 -5.96 0.78
N ASN A 106 -15.94 -6.98 1.57
CA ASN A 106 -14.65 -7.18 2.23
C ASN A 106 -13.57 -7.70 1.25
N VAL A 107 -13.27 -6.92 0.21
CA VAL A 107 -12.27 -7.25 -0.81
C VAL A 107 -10.97 -6.49 -0.56
N LYS A 108 -9.83 -7.18 -0.65
CA LYS A 108 -8.49 -6.60 -0.55
C LYS A 108 -7.90 -6.45 -1.94
N ILE A 109 -7.91 -5.23 -2.48
CA ILE A 109 -7.38 -4.90 -3.80
C ILE A 109 -5.89 -4.62 -3.65
N CYS A 110 -5.04 -5.59 -4.00
CA CYS A 110 -3.59 -5.54 -3.80
C CYS A 110 -2.90 -5.21 -5.12
N ALA A 111 -2.40 -4.00 -5.23
CA ALA A 111 -1.98 -3.37 -6.46
C ALA A 111 -0.47 -3.09 -6.46
N SER A 112 0.26 -3.82 -7.30
CA SER A 112 1.71 -3.63 -7.46
C SER A 112 2.05 -2.73 -8.65
N HIS A 113 3.34 -2.44 -8.82
CA HIS A 113 3.85 -1.67 -9.97
C HIS A 113 3.22 -0.26 -10.03
N ALA A 114 2.91 0.33 -8.89
CA ALA A 114 2.34 1.65 -8.81
C ALA A 114 3.41 2.74 -9.04
N GLY A 115 3.00 3.91 -9.52
CA GLY A 115 3.85 5.08 -9.68
C GLY A 115 4.75 5.05 -10.93
N LEU A 116 5.74 5.93 -10.94
CA LEU A 116 6.75 6.05 -11.99
C LEU A 116 7.86 5.01 -11.87
N THR A 117 8.16 4.57 -10.64
CA THR A 117 9.24 3.61 -10.35
C THR A 117 8.95 2.19 -10.85
N LEU A 118 7.80 1.96 -11.47
CA LEU A 118 7.57 0.77 -12.29
C LEU A 118 8.68 0.61 -13.34
N GLY A 119 9.10 1.70 -13.98
CA GLY A 119 10.28 1.75 -14.84
C GLY A 119 10.01 1.37 -16.29
N GLU A 120 10.68 0.33 -16.78
CA GLU A 120 10.82 -0.01 -18.19
C GLU A 120 9.53 -0.37 -18.94
N ASP A 121 8.47 -0.78 -18.27
CA ASP A 121 7.17 -1.06 -18.91
C ASP A 121 6.48 0.22 -19.42
N GLY A 122 6.92 1.39 -18.93
CA GLY A 122 6.57 2.69 -19.46
C GLY A 122 5.14 3.15 -19.18
N ALA A 123 4.74 4.22 -19.85
CA ALA A 123 3.51 4.98 -19.61
C ALA A 123 2.20 4.17 -19.69
N THR A 124 2.19 3.05 -20.43
CA THR A 124 1.00 2.20 -20.57
C THR A 124 0.72 1.37 -19.29
N HIS A 125 1.72 1.24 -18.42
CA HIS A 125 1.67 0.45 -17.19
C HIS A 125 1.82 1.32 -15.93
N GLN A 126 2.53 2.43 -16.03
CA GLN A 126 2.65 3.43 -14.95
C GLN A 126 1.29 4.06 -14.64
N ILE A 127 1.07 4.40 -13.37
CA ILE A 127 -0.13 5.12 -12.94
C ILE A 127 0.23 6.12 -11.83
N LEU A 128 -0.31 7.33 -11.94
CA LEU A 128 -0.14 8.42 -10.97
C LEU A 128 -1.50 8.96 -10.46
N GLU A 129 -2.59 8.24 -10.71
CA GLU A 129 -3.97 8.62 -10.38
C GLU A 129 -4.65 7.63 -9.44
N ASP A 130 -4.03 6.50 -9.16
CA ASP A 130 -4.61 5.36 -8.46
C ASP A 130 -5.05 5.68 -7.02
N ILE A 131 -4.23 6.41 -6.25
CA ILE A 131 -4.59 6.86 -4.90
C ILE A 131 -5.80 7.80 -4.98
N GLY A 132 -5.78 8.76 -5.89
CA GLY A 132 -6.89 9.70 -6.12
C GLY A 132 -8.19 8.97 -6.43
N LEU A 133 -8.16 8.04 -7.39
CA LEU A 133 -9.32 7.23 -7.77
C LEU A 133 -9.89 6.44 -6.58
N MET A 134 -9.04 5.77 -5.83
CA MET A 134 -9.50 4.90 -4.74
C MET A 134 -9.97 5.69 -3.51
N LYS A 135 -9.31 6.80 -3.16
CA LYS A 135 -9.73 7.61 -2.01
C LYS A 135 -11.07 8.32 -2.22
N MET A 136 -11.50 8.55 -3.48
CA MET A 136 -12.80 9.13 -3.80
C MET A 136 -13.97 8.19 -3.48
N LEU A 137 -13.75 6.87 -3.43
CA LEU A 137 -14.81 5.90 -3.17
C LEU A 137 -15.18 5.89 -1.68
N PRO A 138 -16.45 6.17 -1.30
CA PRO A 138 -16.90 6.02 0.07
C PRO A 138 -16.64 4.60 0.60
N GLY A 139 -16.23 4.48 1.87
CA GLY A 139 -15.95 3.20 2.51
C GLY A 139 -14.63 2.52 2.11
N MET A 140 -13.97 2.94 1.03
CA MET A 140 -12.67 2.40 0.63
C MET A 140 -11.58 2.87 1.59
N THR A 141 -10.79 1.93 2.10
CA THR A 141 -9.54 2.20 2.83
C THR A 141 -8.37 2.19 1.86
N VAL A 142 -7.43 3.14 1.98
CA VAL A 142 -6.27 3.27 1.08
C VAL A 142 -4.98 3.22 1.88
N ILE A 143 -4.13 2.23 1.59
CA ILE A 143 -2.89 1.94 2.31
C ILE A 143 -1.72 1.91 1.33
N VAL A 144 -0.63 2.63 1.67
CA VAL A 144 0.57 2.80 0.84
C VAL A 144 1.82 2.56 1.69
N PRO A 145 2.19 1.30 1.98
CA PRO A 145 3.35 0.98 2.81
C PRO A 145 4.66 1.37 2.13
N CYS A 146 5.70 1.66 2.92
CA CYS A 146 6.94 2.28 2.45
C CYS A 146 8.07 1.30 2.13
N ASP A 147 8.09 0.12 2.73
CA ASP A 147 9.13 -0.90 2.51
C ASP A 147 8.60 -2.33 2.61
N TYR A 148 9.50 -3.31 2.51
CA TYR A 148 9.17 -4.72 2.60
C TYR A 148 8.48 -5.10 3.92
N ASN A 149 9.05 -4.69 5.08
CA ASN A 149 8.52 -5.05 6.39
C ASN A 149 7.12 -4.48 6.59
N GLN A 150 6.95 -3.20 6.27
CA GLN A 150 5.66 -2.54 6.42
C GLN A 150 4.61 -3.10 5.44
N THR A 151 5.00 -3.47 4.21
CA THR A 151 4.08 -4.11 3.25
C THR A 151 3.63 -5.48 3.76
N LYS A 152 4.53 -6.27 4.33
CA LYS A 152 4.20 -7.56 4.95
C LYS A 152 3.23 -7.39 6.12
N ALA A 153 3.52 -6.46 7.02
CA ALA A 153 2.66 -6.15 8.16
C ALA A 153 1.27 -5.64 7.73
N ALA A 154 1.21 -4.72 6.76
CA ALA A 154 -0.04 -4.22 6.19
C ALA A 154 -0.87 -5.34 5.55
N THR A 155 -0.24 -6.23 4.76
CA THR A 155 -0.91 -7.37 4.12
C THR A 155 -1.56 -8.30 5.13
N LYS A 156 -0.93 -8.53 6.27
CA LYS A 156 -1.51 -9.32 7.37
C LYS A 156 -2.62 -8.56 8.09
N ALA A 157 -2.41 -7.29 8.40
CA ALA A 157 -3.36 -6.47 9.15
C ALA A 157 -4.71 -6.32 8.43
N ILE A 158 -4.72 -6.18 7.11
CA ILE A 158 -5.97 -6.02 6.34
C ILE A 158 -6.85 -7.26 6.34
N ALA A 159 -6.34 -8.45 6.67
CA ALA A 159 -7.15 -9.67 6.76
C ALA A 159 -8.22 -9.59 7.86
N SER A 160 -7.92 -8.93 8.97
CA SER A 160 -8.84 -8.71 10.09
C SER A 160 -9.61 -7.39 10.00
N TYR A 161 -9.29 -6.55 9.04
CA TYR A 161 -9.99 -5.28 8.82
C TYR A 161 -11.23 -5.51 7.93
N GLU A 162 -12.40 -5.21 8.45
CA GLU A 162 -13.66 -5.40 7.71
C GLU A 162 -13.90 -4.24 6.73
N GLY A 163 -14.20 -4.57 5.48
CA GLY A 163 -14.48 -3.62 4.41
C GLY A 163 -13.44 -3.63 3.27
N PRO A 164 -13.70 -2.84 2.21
CA PRO A 164 -12.83 -2.78 1.06
C PRO A 164 -11.53 -2.04 1.37
N VAL A 165 -10.40 -2.61 0.92
CA VAL A 165 -9.07 -2.03 1.08
C VAL A 165 -8.34 -2.01 -0.26
N TYR A 166 -7.74 -0.88 -0.60
CA TYR A 166 -6.75 -0.73 -1.64
C TYR A 166 -5.36 -0.69 -1.00
N LEU A 167 -4.56 -1.73 -1.22
CA LEU A 167 -3.18 -1.84 -0.77
C LEU A 167 -2.25 -1.60 -1.96
N ARG A 168 -1.53 -0.49 -1.96
CA ARG A 168 -0.67 0.00 -3.04
C ARG A 168 0.80 -0.23 -2.75
N PHE A 169 1.54 -0.84 -3.66
CA PHE A 169 2.99 -1.02 -3.51
C PHE A 169 3.72 -1.00 -4.85
N GLY A 170 5.04 -0.73 -4.81
CA GLY A 170 5.86 -0.55 -5.98
C GLY A 170 6.49 -1.84 -6.52
N ARG A 171 7.32 -1.69 -7.56
CA ARG A 171 8.06 -2.78 -8.23
C ARG A 171 9.52 -2.90 -7.80
N PRO A 172 10.29 -1.79 -7.66
CA PRO A 172 11.73 -1.88 -7.49
C PRO A 172 12.15 -2.50 -6.16
N VAL A 173 13.37 -2.99 -6.13
CA VAL A 173 14.07 -3.28 -4.87
C VAL A 173 14.30 -1.96 -4.15
N TRP A 174 14.00 -1.95 -2.85
CA TRP A 174 14.00 -0.75 -2.02
C TRP A 174 14.67 -1.00 -0.67
N PRO A 175 15.25 0.00 -0.03
CA PRO A 175 15.78 -0.15 1.32
C PRO A 175 14.72 -0.64 2.32
N ILE A 176 15.12 -1.53 3.22
CA ILE A 176 14.34 -1.97 4.37
C ILE A 176 14.80 -1.16 5.57
N PHE A 177 13.90 -0.38 6.17
CA PHE A 177 14.24 0.53 7.25
C PHE A 177 13.20 0.59 8.37
N THR A 178 12.04 -0.07 8.19
CA THR A 178 11.05 -0.21 9.27
C THR A 178 11.34 -1.43 10.13
N ASP A 179 10.93 -1.38 11.41
CA ASP A 179 11.06 -2.51 12.33
C ASP A 179 10.02 -3.58 11.97
N PRO A 180 10.44 -4.85 11.72
CA PRO A 180 9.50 -5.93 11.44
C PRO A 180 8.59 -6.29 12.64
N ALA A 181 8.96 -5.90 13.86
CA ALA A 181 8.17 -6.10 15.07
C ALA A 181 7.15 -4.98 15.34
N GLU A 182 7.25 -3.87 14.62
CA GLU A 182 6.33 -2.74 14.81
C GLU A 182 4.91 -3.09 14.30
N PRO A 183 3.88 -2.93 15.15
CA PRO A 183 2.51 -3.25 14.74
C PRO A 183 1.99 -2.25 13.70
N PHE A 184 1.38 -2.78 12.63
CA PHE A 184 0.73 -1.96 11.61
C PHE A 184 -0.67 -1.54 12.06
N THR A 185 -0.85 -0.25 12.35
CA THR A 185 -2.14 0.29 12.80
C THR A 185 -2.78 1.14 11.69
N ILE A 186 -3.85 0.60 11.07
CA ILE A 186 -4.58 1.31 10.00
C ILE A 186 -5.13 2.63 10.54
N GLY A 187 -4.92 3.72 9.81
CA GLY A 187 -5.39 5.05 10.15
C GLY A 187 -4.47 5.84 11.12
N LYS A 188 -3.32 5.29 11.49
CA LYS A 188 -2.31 6.00 12.29
C LYS A 188 -1.06 6.29 11.46
N ALA A 189 -0.51 7.48 11.63
CA ALA A 189 0.76 7.86 11.02
C ALA A 189 1.93 7.31 11.83
N GLN A 190 3.02 6.92 11.16
CA GLN A 190 4.27 6.54 11.80
C GLN A 190 5.24 7.72 11.80
N GLN A 191 5.68 8.18 12.95
CA GLN A 191 6.64 9.27 13.08
C GLN A 191 8.07 8.72 13.10
N PHE A 192 8.91 9.22 12.18
CA PHE A 192 10.33 8.83 12.08
C PHE A 192 11.28 9.79 12.80
N SER A 193 10.94 11.06 12.87
CA SER A 193 11.69 12.06 13.64
C SER A 193 10.77 13.13 14.19
N GLU A 194 11.21 13.77 15.27
CA GLU A 194 10.57 14.93 15.87
C GLU A 194 11.42 16.18 15.60
N GLY A 195 10.78 17.23 15.10
CA GLY A 195 11.43 18.50 14.78
C GLY A 195 10.46 19.67 14.87
N SER A 196 10.98 20.90 14.75
CA SER A 196 10.20 22.13 14.88
C SER A 196 10.30 23.09 13.70
N ASP A 197 11.20 22.83 12.73
CA ASP A 197 11.42 23.77 11.62
C ASP A 197 10.55 23.45 10.40
N VAL A 198 10.34 22.16 10.08
CA VAL A 198 9.52 21.74 8.94
C VAL A 198 8.87 20.38 9.18
N SER A 199 7.60 20.24 8.79
CA SER A 199 6.93 18.95 8.70
C SER A 199 7.15 18.33 7.32
N ILE A 200 7.49 17.04 7.26
CA ILE A 200 7.52 16.27 6.01
C ILE A 200 6.56 15.11 6.13
N PHE A 201 5.56 15.07 5.24
CA PHE A 201 4.58 13.98 5.16
C PHE A 201 4.82 13.18 3.88
N ALA A 202 5.18 11.92 4.02
CA ALA A 202 5.48 11.06 2.88
C ALA A 202 4.70 9.75 2.94
N CYS A 203 4.52 9.07 1.80
CA CYS A 203 3.96 7.72 1.76
C CYS A 203 4.69 6.84 0.73
N GLY A 204 4.55 5.53 0.88
CA GLY A 204 5.15 4.56 -0.03
C GLY A 204 6.67 4.69 -0.13
N HIS A 205 7.21 4.41 -1.30
CA HIS A 205 8.65 4.47 -1.55
C HIS A 205 9.27 5.85 -1.25
N MET A 206 8.47 6.91 -1.37
CA MET A 206 8.97 8.28 -1.15
C MET A 206 9.31 8.59 0.31
N VAL A 207 8.88 7.76 1.26
CA VAL A 207 9.31 7.89 2.67
C VAL A 207 10.83 7.79 2.81
N TRP A 208 11.48 6.87 2.08
CA TRP A 208 12.93 6.79 2.10
C TRP A 208 13.59 8.05 1.54
N LYS A 209 13.05 8.62 0.46
CA LYS A 209 13.55 9.88 -0.11
C LYS A 209 13.35 11.06 0.84
N ALA A 210 12.25 11.06 1.59
CA ALA A 210 12.01 12.06 2.63
C ALA A 210 13.01 11.91 3.81
N ILE A 211 13.38 10.68 4.18
CA ILE A 211 14.42 10.42 5.19
C ILE A 211 15.79 10.95 4.69
N GLU A 212 16.17 10.66 3.44
CA GLU A 212 17.42 11.16 2.84
C GLU A 212 17.46 12.69 2.80
N ALA A 213 16.37 13.34 2.39
CA ALA A 213 16.25 14.80 2.39
C ALA A 213 16.30 15.37 3.81
N GLY A 214 15.63 14.75 4.76
CA GLY A 214 15.66 15.16 6.16
C GLY A 214 17.04 15.11 6.78
N ARG A 215 17.86 14.10 6.45
CA ARG A 215 19.27 14.02 6.86
C ARG A 215 20.11 15.21 6.36
N ILE A 216 19.87 15.62 5.11
CA ILE A 216 20.55 16.80 4.53
C ILE A 216 20.14 18.07 5.28
N LEU A 217 18.86 18.19 5.65
CA LEU A 217 18.38 19.32 6.45
C LEU A 217 18.98 19.32 7.86
N GLU A 218 19.05 18.14 8.52
CA GLU A 218 19.71 18.00 9.83
C GLU A 218 21.20 18.40 9.77
N ASP A 219 21.91 18.12 8.67
CA ASP A 219 23.30 18.56 8.46
C ASP A 219 23.42 20.09 8.31
N GLN A 220 22.36 20.76 7.90
CA GLN A 220 22.26 22.22 7.79
C GLN A 220 21.74 22.88 9.08
N GLY A 221 21.50 22.09 10.15
CA GLY A 221 21.03 22.58 11.44
C GLY A 221 19.52 22.76 11.56
N LEU A 222 18.74 22.25 10.60
CA LEU A 222 17.27 22.26 10.65
C LEU A 222 16.74 20.96 11.27
N THR A 223 15.66 21.06 12.01
CA THR A 223 14.97 19.91 12.61
C THR A 223 13.72 19.55 11.84
N VAL A 224 13.55 18.26 11.56
CA VAL A 224 12.47 17.75 10.70
C VAL A 224 11.48 16.91 11.50
N ASP A 225 10.20 17.23 11.38
CA ASP A 225 9.10 16.43 11.89
C ASP A 225 8.58 15.52 10.76
N LEU A 226 9.13 14.30 10.64
CA LEU A 226 8.88 13.41 9.50
C LEU A 226 7.89 12.31 9.84
N PHE A 227 6.84 12.23 9.03
CA PHE A 227 5.80 11.20 9.14
C PHE A 227 5.68 10.37 7.86
N ASN A 228 5.55 9.07 8.04
CA ASN A 228 5.02 8.16 7.04
C ASN A 228 3.50 8.07 7.21
N LEU A 229 2.79 8.60 6.23
CA LEU A 229 1.32 8.49 6.14
C LEU A 229 0.95 7.22 5.36
N HIS A 230 1.31 6.06 5.90
CA HIS A 230 1.05 4.77 5.23
C HIS A 230 -0.44 4.46 5.04
N THR A 231 -1.32 5.12 5.75
CA THR A 231 -2.77 5.06 5.53
C THR A 231 -3.27 6.42 5.07
N ILE A 232 -3.64 6.50 3.79
CA ILE A 232 -4.16 7.73 3.18
C ILE A 232 -5.65 7.93 3.54
N LYS A 233 -6.36 6.82 3.71
CA LYS A 233 -7.76 6.82 4.12
C LYS A 233 -8.07 5.55 4.94
N PRO A 234 -8.55 5.69 6.21
CA PRO A 234 -8.78 6.94 6.93
C PRO A 234 -7.46 7.69 7.22
N PHE A 235 -7.52 9.02 7.24
CA PHE A 235 -6.34 9.88 7.40
C PHE A 235 -6.11 10.22 8.88
N ASP A 236 -4.85 10.19 9.36
CA ASP A 236 -4.49 10.61 10.72
C ASP A 236 -4.41 12.15 10.82
N THR A 237 -5.58 12.78 10.79
CA THR A 237 -5.72 14.23 10.83
C THR A 237 -5.10 14.83 12.10
N GLU A 238 -5.20 14.13 13.22
CA GLU A 238 -4.67 14.59 14.51
C GLU A 238 -3.14 14.72 14.48
N ALA A 239 -2.43 13.70 13.98
CA ALA A 239 -0.99 13.72 13.85
C ALA A 239 -0.51 14.86 12.92
N VAL A 240 -1.19 15.04 11.79
CA VAL A 240 -0.86 16.09 10.81
C VAL A 240 -1.09 17.49 11.37
N ILE A 241 -2.24 17.74 12.00
CA ILE A 241 -2.53 19.06 12.60
C ILE A 241 -1.54 19.38 13.71
N ARG A 242 -1.23 18.42 14.59
CA ARG A 242 -0.26 18.61 15.68
C ARG A 242 1.13 18.98 15.15
N SER A 243 1.57 18.30 14.09
CA SER A 243 2.85 18.59 13.45
C SER A 243 2.86 20.00 12.82
N LEU A 244 1.82 20.35 12.06
CA LEU A 244 1.70 21.67 11.42
C LEU A 244 1.63 22.83 12.41
N GLN A 245 0.96 22.64 13.55
CA GLN A 245 0.90 23.66 14.61
C GLN A 245 2.28 23.90 15.24
N LYS A 246 3.14 22.89 15.25
CA LYS A 246 4.49 22.97 15.80
C LYS A 246 5.47 23.62 14.81
N THR A 247 5.42 23.26 13.54
CA THR A 247 6.42 23.65 12.55
C THR A 247 6.01 24.86 11.70
N GLY A 248 4.71 25.12 11.56
CA GLY A 248 4.18 26.22 10.75
C GLY A 248 4.25 26.03 9.24
N CYS A 249 4.94 24.99 8.74
CA CYS A 249 5.05 24.71 7.31
C CYS A 249 5.21 23.20 7.05
N ALA A 250 4.83 22.76 5.84
CA ALA A 250 4.95 21.36 5.46
C ALA A 250 5.33 21.15 3.99
N VAL A 251 5.94 19.99 3.74
CA VAL A 251 6.17 19.41 2.42
C VAL A 251 5.51 18.05 2.37
N THR A 252 4.74 17.77 1.32
CA THR A 252 4.20 16.45 1.03
C THR A 252 5.04 15.76 -0.06
N VAL A 253 5.29 14.46 0.09
CA VAL A 253 6.15 13.70 -0.82
C VAL A 253 5.49 12.36 -1.14
N GLU A 254 5.05 12.20 -2.38
CA GLU A 254 4.42 10.96 -2.84
C GLU A 254 4.72 10.71 -4.33
N GLU A 255 4.56 9.48 -4.76
CA GLU A 255 4.70 9.07 -6.15
C GLU A 255 3.32 9.03 -6.81
N HIS A 256 2.75 10.21 -7.03
CA HIS A 256 1.40 10.42 -7.54
C HIS A 256 1.28 11.76 -8.27
N ASN A 257 0.21 11.97 -9.00
CA ASN A 257 -0.13 13.28 -9.54
C ASN A 257 -0.50 14.25 -8.39
N VAL A 258 -0.12 15.51 -8.52
CA VAL A 258 -0.50 16.55 -7.54
C VAL A 258 -2.03 16.68 -7.41
N ILE A 259 -2.76 16.49 -8.52
CA ILE A 259 -4.22 16.47 -8.51
C ILE A 259 -4.68 15.11 -7.98
N GLY A 260 -5.30 15.11 -6.81
CA GLY A 260 -5.86 13.92 -6.18
C GLY A 260 -4.87 13.13 -5.31
N GLY A 261 -3.66 13.58 -5.22
CA GLY A 261 -2.67 13.05 -4.27
C GLY A 261 -2.96 13.49 -2.83
#